data_6f0c30c4de0d9b2abd526c91b9f68098
#
_entry.id   6f0c30c4de0d9b2abd526c91b9f68098
#
_cell.length_a   1.000
_cell.length_b   1.000
_cell.length_c   1.000
_cell.angle_alpha   90.00
_cell.angle_beta   90.00
_cell.angle_gamma   90.00
#
_symmetry.space_group_name_H-M   'P 1'
#
loop_
_entity.id
_entity.type
_entity.pdbx_description
1 polymer ?
#
loop_
_entity_poly.entity_id
_entity_poly.type
_entity_poly.pdbx_seq_one_letter_code
_entity_poly.pdbx_strand_id
1 'polypeptide(L)'
;YFKFLKKINFKKQHKLIENKRTFNIIEEKYGTCFLSDYVLCYIDYLNYFKSIGVKGIILNEELIDKNKFLNIIKMYKENIIKNKYTFNDVKELVPNVDLGFLNTKTIYKVKDR
;
A
#
# COMPACT_ATOMS: atom_id res chain seq x y z
N TYR A 1 -13.99 15.76 -13.70
CA TYR A 1 -12.77 15.31 -13.01
C TYR A 1 -11.54 16.15 -13.35
N PHE A 2 -11.26 16.33 -14.64
CA PHE A 2 -10.15 17.19 -15.04
C PHE A 2 -10.30 18.63 -14.57
N LYS A 3 -11.53 19.12 -14.54
CA LYS A 3 -11.80 20.47 -14.01
C LYS A 3 -11.43 20.59 -12.54
N PHE A 4 -11.67 19.52 -11.76
CA PHE A 4 -11.27 19.47 -10.37
C PHE A 4 -9.74 19.52 -10.24
N LEU A 5 -9.03 18.70 -11.01
CA LEU A 5 -7.57 18.65 -10.95
C LEU A 5 -6.92 19.98 -11.32
N LYS A 6 -7.48 20.70 -12.28
CA LYS A 6 -6.96 22.02 -12.68
C LYS A 6 -7.06 23.08 -11.59
N LYS A 7 -7.97 22.90 -10.62
CA LYS A 7 -8.15 23.84 -9.52
C LYS A 7 -7.21 23.58 -8.35
N ILE A 8 -6.50 22.45 -8.35
CA ILE A 8 -5.61 22.07 -7.26
C ILE A 8 -4.20 22.58 -7.53
N ASN A 9 -3.57 23.11 -6.49
CA ASN A 9 -2.16 23.49 -6.56
C ASN A 9 -1.31 22.24 -6.23
N PHE A 10 -0.78 21.59 -7.26
CA PHE A 10 -0.01 20.36 -7.10
C PHE A 10 1.40 20.54 -6.55
N LYS A 11 1.83 21.78 -6.30
CA LYS A 11 3.11 22.01 -5.61
C LYS A 11 3.06 21.60 -4.15
N LYS A 12 1.84 21.42 -3.60
CA LYS A 12 1.60 20.96 -2.25
C LYS A 12 0.98 19.57 -2.28
N GLN A 13 1.17 18.83 -1.22
CA GLN A 13 0.50 17.54 -1.07
C GLN A 13 -0.98 17.77 -0.79
N HIS A 14 -1.84 17.13 -1.57
CA HIS A 14 -3.28 17.20 -1.43
C HIS A 14 -3.87 15.84 -1.13
N LYS A 15 -5.09 15.82 -0.59
CA LYS A 15 -5.83 14.59 -0.30
C LYS A 15 -7.19 14.64 -0.97
N LEU A 16 -7.61 13.51 -1.51
CA LEU A 16 -8.94 13.30 -2.05
C LEU A 16 -9.68 12.31 -1.17
N ILE A 17 -10.92 12.64 -0.81
CA ILE A 17 -11.77 11.76 -0.01
C ILE A 17 -12.91 11.28 -0.91
N GLU A 18 -13.03 9.96 -1.05
CA GLU A 18 -14.06 9.34 -1.86
C GLU A 18 -14.49 8.02 -1.22
N ASN A 19 -15.81 7.83 -1.06
CA ASN A 19 -16.37 6.60 -0.48
C ASN A 19 -15.72 6.19 0.84
N LYS A 20 -15.53 7.17 1.73
CA LYS A 20 -14.88 7.00 3.04
C LYS A 20 -13.40 6.59 2.96
N ARG A 21 -12.79 6.67 1.78
CA ARG A 21 -11.37 6.45 1.60
C ARG A 21 -10.68 7.76 1.29
N THR A 22 -9.47 7.90 1.82
CA THR A 22 -8.63 9.06 1.58
C THR A 22 -7.50 8.67 0.65
N PHE A 23 -7.25 9.50 -0.35
CA PHE A 23 -6.15 9.29 -1.29
C PHE A 23 -5.22 10.49 -1.21
N ASN A 24 -3.93 10.23 -1.25
CA ASN A 24 -2.93 11.26 -1.41
C ASN A 24 -2.75 11.55 -2.89
N ILE A 25 -2.73 12.81 -3.26
CA ILE A 25 -2.57 13.22 -4.65
C ILE A 25 -1.16 13.79 -4.82
N ILE A 26 -0.40 13.21 -5.74
CA ILE A 26 0.94 13.66 -6.04
C ILE A 26 1.02 13.94 -7.53
N GLU A 27 1.43 15.16 -7.89
CA GLU A 27 1.68 15.49 -9.29
C GLU A 27 3.13 15.19 -9.62
N GLU A 28 3.33 14.40 -10.66
CA GLU A 28 4.64 14.08 -11.18
C GLU A 28 4.79 14.63 -12.59
N LYS A 29 6.03 14.59 -13.10
CA LYS A 29 6.37 15.11 -14.43
C LYS A 29 5.49 14.53 -15.54
N TYR A 30 5.10 13.26 -15.43
CA TYR A 30 4.36 12.56 -16.47
C TYR A 30 2.91 12.27 -16.11
N GLY A 31 2.42 12.82 -15.01
CA GLY A 31 1.02 12.63 -14.64
C GLY A 31 0.76 12.85 -13.16
N THR A 32 -0.47 12.57 -12.78
CA THR A 32 -0.92 12.71 -11.40
C THR A 32 -1.11 11.33 -10.80
N CYS A 33 -0.51 11.11 -9.62
CA CYS A 33 -0.65 9.87 -8.89
C CYS A 33 -1.64 10.01 -7.76
N PHE A 34 -2.52 9.02 -7.62
CA PHE A 34 -3.43 8.88 -6.47
C PHE A 34 -2.94 7.71 -5.64
N LEU A 35 -2.47 8.00 -4.43
CA LEU A 35 -1.97 6.99 -3.52
C LEU A 35 -2.97 6.77 -2.40
N SER A 36 -3.23 5.52 -2.06
CA SER A 36 -4.05 5.17 -0.90
C SER A 36 -3.43 5.75 0.37
N ASP A 37 -4.27 6.00 1.36
CA ASP A 37 -3.81 6.48 2.66
C ASP A 37 -3.32 5.35 3.57
N TYR A 38 -3.37 4.12 3.10
CA TYR A 38 -2.87 2.97 3.85
C TYR A 38 -1.63 2.38 3.18
N VAL A 39 -0.87 1.65 3.96
CA VAL A 39 0.34 0.95 3.51
C VAL A 39 0.02 -0.54 3.39
N LEU A 40 0.29 -1.11 2.23
CA LEU A 40 0.09 -2.55 2.04
C LEU A 40 1.11 -3.34 2.85
N CYS A 41 0.65 -4.34 3.58
CA CYS A 41 1.51 -5.18 4.38
C CYS A 41 1.13 -6.65 4.21
N TYR A 42 2.00 -7.43 3.59
CA TYR A 42 1.78 -8.85 3.33
C TYR A 42 2.79 -9.73 4.06
N ILE A 43 3.28 -9.26 5.21
CA ILE A 43 4.31 -9.98 5.95
C ILE A 43 3.87 -11.39 6.38
N ASP A 44 2.58 -11.58 6.64
CA ASP A 44 2.04 -12.89 7.01
C ASP A 44 1.94 -13.86 5.82
N TYR A 45 2.07 -13.35 4.60
CA TYR A 45 1.84 -14.13 3.39
C TYR A 45 3.12 -14.51 2.64
N LEU A 46 4.27 -14.26 3.23
CA LEU A 46 5.56 -14.52 2.56
C LEU A 46 5.72 -15.99 2.15
N ASN A 47 5.36 -16.92 3.03
CA ASN A 47 5.42 -18.34 2.71
C ASN A 47 4.45 -18.72 1.59
N TYR A 48 3.26 -18.16 1.61
CA TYR A 48 2.28 -18.39 0.56
C TYR A 48 2.81 -17.90 -0.78
N PHE A 49 3.36 -16.70 -0.85
CA PHE A 49 3.92 -16.15 -2.08
C PHE A 49 5.07 -17.01 -2.60
N LYS A 50 5.92 -17.48 -1.69
CA LYS A 50 7.00 -18.38 -2.06
C LYS A 50 6.46 -19.68 -2.67
N SER A 51 5.39 -20.21 -2.11
CA SER A 51 4.77 -21.46 -2.57
C SER A 51 4.19 -21.36 -3.98
N ILE A 52 3.75 -20.18 -4.38
CA ILE A 52 3.19 -19.96 -5.74
C ILE A 52 4.21 -19.40 -6.74
N GLY A 53 5.49 -19.38 -6.37
CA GLY A 53 6.57 -19.04 -7.30
C GLY A 53 7.05 -17.60 -7.29
N VAL A 54 6.63 -16.79 -6.32
CA VAL A 54 7.14 -15.42 -6.19
C VAL A 54 8.60 -15.47 -5.78
N LYS A 55 9.46 -14.83 -6.57
CA LYS A 55 10.92 -14.88 -6.39
C LYS A 55 11.48 -13.70 -5.59
N GLY A 56 10.77 -12.60 -5.53
CA GLY A 56 11.24 -11.42 -4.83
C GLY A 56 10.11 -10.47 -4.48
N ILE A 57 10.36 -9.58 -3.55
CA ILE A 57 9.40 -8.60 -3.07
C ILE A 57 10.07 -7.24 -3.08
N ILE A 58 9.35 -6.25 -3.58
CA ILE A 58 9.81 -4.87 -3.57
C ILE A 58 9.07 -4.14 -2.45
N LEU A 59 9.83 -3.54 -1.54
CA LEU A 59 9.27 -2.71 -0.49
C LEU A 59 9.42 -1.25 -0.89
N ASN A 60 8.32 -0.51 -0.79
CA ASN A 60 8.28 0.88 -1.20
C ASN A 60 8.18 1.78 0.02
N GLU A 61 9.02 2.81 0.08
CA GLU A 61 9.11 3.68 1.25
C GLU A 61 8.12 4.85 1.25
N GLU A 62 7.28 4.97 0.23
CA GLU A 62 6.34 6.07 0.15
C GLU A 62 5.37 6.08 1.33
N LEU A 63 5.14 7.26 1.90
CA LEU A 63 4.22 7.50 3.01
C LEU A 63 4.65 6.85 4.34
N ILE A 64 5.89 6.39 4.44
CA ILE A 64 6.42 5.79 5.67
C ILE A 64 7.64 6.59 6.13
N ASP A 65 7.71 6.83 7.45
CA ASP A 65 8.90 7.43 8.04
C ASP A 65 10.12 6.55 7.77
N LYS A 66 11.25 7.16 7.42
CA LYS A 66 12.46 6.45 7.04
C LYS A 66 12.93 5.44 8.10
N ASN A 67 12.93 5.84 9.37
CA ASN A 67 13.38 4.96 10.45
C ASN A 67 12.44 3.77 10.62
N LYS A 68 11.13 4.01 10.52
CA LYS A 68 10.14 2.95 10.56
C LYS A 68 10.29 2.01 9.37
N PHE A 69 10.58 2.56 8.20
CA PHE A 69 10.77 1.76 7.00
C PHE A 69 11.99 0.83 7.13
N LEU A 70 13.08 1.32 7.69
CA LEU A 70 14.27 0.49 7.93
C LEU A 70 13.96 -0.68 8.88
N ASN A 71 13.16 -0.43 9.92
CA ASN A 71 12.72 -1.50 10.81
C ASN A 71 11.83 -2.52 10.09
N ILE A 72 10.96 -2.06 9.21
CA ILE A 72 10.09 -2.94 8.42
C ILE A 72 10.93 -3.82 7.49
N ILE A 73 11.94 -3.27 6.82
CA ILE A 73 12.84 -4.04 5.97
C ILE A 73 13.47 -5.17 6.76
N LYS A 74 13.95 -4.87 7.97
CA LYS A 74 14.56 -5.86 8.85
C LYS A 74 13.56 -6.96 9.22
N MET A 75 12.34 -6.58 9.55
CA MET A 75 11.27 -7.54 9.88
C MET A 75 10.99 -8.49 8.71
N TYR A 76 10.89 -7.95 7.49
CA TYR A 76 10.68 -8.78 6.30
C TYR A 76 11.86 -9.73 6.05
N LYS A 77 13.09 -9.25 6.18
CA LYS A 77 14.27 -10.09 6.02
C LYS A 77 14.28 -11.25 7.00
N GLU A 78 13.96 -10.99 8.24
CA GLU A 78 13.91 -12.04 9.26
C GLU A 78 12.77 -13.00 9.00
N ASN A 79 11.65 -12.53 8.50
CA ASN A 79 10.50 -13.40 8.19
C ASN A 79 10.73 -14.31 6.98
N ILE A 80 11.59 -13.94 6.05
CA ILE A 80 11.94 -14.81 4.93
C ILE A 80 12.63 -16.08 5.43
N ILE A 81 13.42 -15.93 6.48
CA ILE A 81 14.17 -17.05 7.07
C ILE A 81 13.30 -17.82 8.07
N LYS A 82 12.52 -17.11 8.87
CA LYS A 82 11.79 -17.65 10.02
C LYS A 82 10.58 -16.77 10.28
N ASN A 83 9.39 -17.34 10.43
CA ASN A 83 8.16 -16.59 10.71
C ASN A 83 8.18 -16.02 12.13
N LYS A 84 8.83 -14.88 12.29
CA LYS A 84 9.03 -14.22 13.57
C LYS A 84 8.01 -13.11 13.83
N TYR A 85 7.65 -12.36 12.79
CA TYR A 85 6.79 -11.20 12.91
C TYR A 85 5.46 -11.40 12.20
N THR A 86 4.43 -10.70 12.67
CA THR A 86 3.09 -10.76 12.12
C THR A 86 2.65 -9.39 11.61
N PHE A 87 1.50 -9.36 10.94
CA PHE A 87 0.86 -8.12 10.52
C PHE A 87 0.69 -7.15 11.70
N ASN A 88 0.31 -7.66 12.88
CA ASN A 88 0.11 -6.81 14.06
C ASN A 88 1.41 -6.16 14.52
N ASP A 89 2.53 -6.84 14.38
CA ASP A 89 3.83 -6.26 14.74
C ASP A 89 4.18 -5.06 13.85
N VAL A 90 3.88 -5.17 12.56
CA VAL A 90 4.07 -4.04 11.63
C VAL A 90 3.08 -2.93 11.95
N LYS A 91 1.84 -3.26 12.29
CA LYS A 91 0.80 -2.30 12.61
C LYS A 91 1.15 -1.44 13.83
N GLU A 92 1.89 -1.98 14.76
CA GLU A 92 2.37 -1.20 15.92
C GLU A 92 3.31 -0.07 15.49
N LEU A 93 4.11 -0.30 14.44
CA LEU A 93 5.01 0.72 13.90
C LEU A 93 4.30 1.67 12.93
N VAL A 94 3.42 1.12 12.10
CA VAL A 94 2.69 1.86 11.05
C VAL A 94 1.21 1.52 11.18
N PRO A 95 0.45 2.32 11.95
CA PRO A 95 -0.96 1.99 12.25
C PRO A 95 -1.88 1.90 11.03
N ASN A 96 -1.51 2.53 9.92
CA ASN A 96 -2.33 2.54 8.71
C ASN A 96 -1.97 1.43 7.71
N VAL A 97 -1.42 0.32 8.18
CA VAL A 97 -1.21 -0.85 7.30
C VAL A 97 -2.52 -1.57 7.03
N ASP A 98 -2.61 -2.16 5.84
CA ASP A 98 -3.81 -2.87 5.40
C ASP A 98 -3.41 -3.96 4.40
N LEU A 99 -4.29 -4.91 4.20
CA LEU A 99 -4.12 -5.97 3.20
C LEU A 99 -4.64 -5.57 1.81
N GLY A 100 -5.27 -4.41 1.71
CA GLY A 100 -5.83 -3.95 0.45
C GLY A 100 -6.93 -4.88 -0.06
N PHE A 101 -6.79 -5.34 -1.28
CA PHE A 101 -7.80 -6.20 -1.92
C PHE A 101 -7.44 -7.69 -1.90
N LEU A 102 -6.44 -8.09 -1.14
CA LEU A 102 -5.95 -9.48 -1.15
C LEU A 102 -7.07 -10.49 -0.88
N ASN A 103 -7.93 -10.20 0.10
CA ASN A 103 -9.03 -11.09 0.50
C ASN A 103 -10.38 -10.66 -0.06
N THR A 104 -10.39 -9.72 -0.98
CA THR A 104 -11.61 -9.20 -1.57
C THR A 104 -11.91 -9.91 -2.88
N LYS A 105 -13.12 -10.43 -3.00
CA LYS A 105 -13.54 -11.09 -4.25
C LYS A 105 -13.71 -10.07 -5.36
N THR A 106 -13.27 -10.44 -6.56
CA THR A 106 -13.51 -9.64 -7.74
C THR A 106 -14.96 -9.83 -8.18
N ILE A 107 -15.66 -8.72 -8.38
CA ILE A 107 -17.05 -8.73 -8.83
C ILE A 107 -17.09 -8.32 -10.29
N TYR A 108 -17.64 -9.19 -11.13
CA TYR A 108 -17.79 -8.91 -12.56
C TYR A 108 -19.19 -8.41 -12.85
N LYS A 109 -19.30 -7.19 -13.34
CA LYS A 109 -20.58 -6.56 -13.66
C LYS A 109 -21.20 -7.07 -14.95
N VAL A 110 -20.41 -7.69 -15.79
CA VAL A 110 -20.82 -8.12 -17.12
C VAL A 110 -21.97 -9.13 -17.09
N LYS A 111 -22.02 -9.94 -16.08
CA LYS A 111 -23.06 -10.97 -15.93
C LYS A 111 -24.47 -10.42 -15.78
N ASP A 112 -24.60 -9.15 -15.47
CA ASP A 112 -25.90 -8.52 -15.22
C ASP A 112 -26.58 -8.02 -16.47
N ARG A 113 -26.10 -8.38 -17.62
CA ARG A 113 -26.64 -7.95 -18.89
C ARG A 113 -27.71 -8.88 -19.44
#